data_5977521b8fa8c49973e840f63ad89914
#
_entry.id   5977521b8fa8c49973e840f63ad89914
#
_cell.length_a   1.000
_cell.length_b   1.000
_cell.length_c   1.000
_cell.angle_alpha   90.00
_cell.angle_beta   90.00
_cell.angle_gamma   90.00
#
_symmetry.space_group_name_H-M   'P 1'
#
loop_
_entity.id
_entity.type
_entity.pdbx_description
1 polymer ?
#
loop_
_entity_poly.entity_id
_entity_poly.type
_entity_poly.pdbx_seq_one_letter_code
_entity_poly.pdbx_strand_id
1 'polypeptide(L)' 'MGLKEKVKAILASKALTMTFVANEVTKRNKKRLSLSNFSTKLKSETLTYKELKCIADIAGYDIEFVERKI' A
#
# COMPACT_ATOMS: atom_id res chain seq x y z
N MET A 1 6.59 -14.09 3.89
CA MET A 1 6.27 -12.75 4.38
C MET A 1 5.00 -12.24 3.74
N GLY A 2 4.09 -11.73 4.56
CA GLY A 2 2.83 -11.20 4.05
C GLY A 2 2.97 -9.80 3.48
N LEU A 3 1.97 -9.39 2.73
CA LEU A 3 1.91 -8.05 2.15
C LEU A 3 1.99 -6.96 3.22
N LYS A 4 1.30 -7.16 4.35
CA LYS A 4 1.30 -6.21 5.44
C LYS A 4 2.71 -5.93 5.95
N GLU A 5 3.50 -6.97 6.11
CA GLU A 5 4.87 -6.84 6.61
C GLU A 5 5.76 -6.12 5.61
N LYS A 6 5.62 -6.42 4.32
CA LYS A 6 6.36 -5.73 3.27
C LYS A 6 6.04 -4.24 3.24
N VAL A 7 4.76 -3.90 3.30
CA VAL A 7 4.33 -2.51 3.28
C VAL A 7 4.82 -1.79 4.52
N LYS A 8 4.69 -2.40 5.68
CA LYS A 8 5.19 -1.80 6.93
C LYS A 8 6.69 -1.55 6.87
N ALA A 9 7.45 -2.49 6.33
CA ALA A 9 8.90 -2.33 6.21
C ALA A 9 9.25 -1.17 5.28
N ILE A 10 8.55 -1.04 4.17
CA ILE A 10 8.74 0.06 3.22
C ILE A 10 8.42 1.40 3.89
N LEU A 11 7.30 1.47 4.58
CA LEU A 11 6.89 2.71 5.26
C LEU A 11 7.87 3.08 6.36
N ALA A 12 8.32 2.10 7.13
CA ALA A 12 9.30 2.35 8.19
C ALA A 12 10.61 2.88 7.63
N SER A 13 11.07 2.35 6.50
CA SER A 13 12.32 2.80 5.87
C SER A 13 12.24 4.25 5.37
N LYS A 14 11.03 4.74 5.13
CA LYS A 14 10.79 6.12 4.67
C LYS A 14 10.22 7.01 5.77
N ALA A 15 10.17 6.53 7.00
CA ALA A 15 9.58 7.24 8.14
C ALA A 15 8.13 7.69 7.87
N LEU A 16 7.37 6.88 7.15
CA LEU A 16 5.97 7.14 6.85
C LEU A 16 5.07 6.37 7.81
N THR A 17 3.91 6.93 8.13
CA THR A 17 2.92 6.27 8.96
C THR A 17 1.81 5.71 8.09
N MET A 18 1.12 4.68 8.59
CA MET A 18 -0.03 4.11 7.89
C MET A 18 -1.17 5.14 7.76
N THR A 19 -1.34 5.98 8.77
CA THR A 19 -2.35 7.05 8.74
C THR A 19 -2.07 8.03 7.60
N PHE A 20 -0.83 8.45 7.46
CA PHE A 20 -0.43 9.34 6.38
C PHE A 20 -0.72 8.70 5.02
N VAL A 21 -0.31 7.44 4.85
CA VAL A 21 -0.50 6.72 3.59
C VAL A 21 -1.98 6.54 3.28
N ALA A 22 -2.79 6.16 4.25
CA ALA A 22 -4.23 6.01 4.07
C ALA A 22 -4.87 7.33 3.60
N ASN A 23 -4.48 8.45 4.20
CA ASN A 23 -4.98 9.76 3.81
C ASN A 23 -4.56 10.12 2.38
N GLU A 24 -3.32 9.83 2.00
CA GLU A 24 -2.84 10.12 0.66
C GLU A 24 -3.51 9.25 -0.40
N VAL A 25 -3.73 7.98 -0.11
CA VAL A 25 -4.45 7.10 -1.03
C VAL A 25 -5.88 7.60 -1.23
N THR A 26 -6.52 8.04 -0.14
CA THR A 26 -7.86 8.62 -0.21
C THR A 26 -7.90 9.83 -1.16
N LYS A 27 -6.92 10.71 -1.04
CA LYS A 27 -6.84 11.90 -1.90
C LYS A 27 -6.62 11.53 -3.36
N ARG A 28 -5.71 10.61 -3.63
CA ARG A 28 -5.33 10.23 -4.99
C ARG A 28 -6.42 9.46 -5.72
N ASN A 29 -7.10 8.56 -5.01
CA ASN A 29 -8.12 7.70 -5.60
C ASN A 29 -9.53 8.24 -5.47
N LYS A 30 -9.71 9.34 -4.75
CA LYS A 30 -11.03 9.94 -4.48
C LYS A 30 -12.01 8.96 -3.84
N LYS A 31 -11.47 7.93 -3.17
CA LYS A 31 -12.25 6.97 -2.39
C LYS A 31 -11.71 6.97 -0.98
N ARG A 32 -12.62 7.07 -0.04
CA ARG A 32 -12.24 7.05 1.36
C ARG A 32 -11.63 5.71 1.75
N LEU A 33 -10.40 5.75 2.23
CA LEU A 33 -9.74 4.59 2.79
C LEU A 33 -9.42 4.90 4.24
N SER A 34 -10.20 4.31 5.15
CA SER A 34 -9.93 4.50 6.58
C SER A 34 -8.72 3.67 6.99
N LEU A 35 -8.07 4.07 8.09
CA LEU A 35 -6.94 3.33 8.61
C LEU A 35 -7.32 1.89 8.92
N SER A 36 -8.51 1.67 9.47
CA SER A 36 -9.02 0.34 9.77
C SER A 36 -9.16 -0.51 8.51
N ASN A 37 -9.77 0.04 7.46
CA ASN A 37 -9.93 -0.65 6.19
C ASN A 37 -8.58 -0.94 5.53
N PHE A 38 -7.65 0.01 5.59
CA PHE A 38 -6.32 -0.16 5.05
C PHE A 38 -5.61 -1.32 5.75
N SER A 39 -5.64 -1.34 7.07
CA SER A 39 -5.04 -2.42 7.85
C SER A 39 -5.66 -3.77 7.51
N THR A 40 -6.99 -3.84 7.40
CA THR A 40 -7.71 -5.07 7.05
C THR A 40 -7.32 -5.54 5.65
N LYS A 41 -7.26 -4.64 4.68
CA LYS A 41 -6.89 -5.00 3.30
C LYS A 41 -5.45 -5.49 3.23
N LEU A 42 -4.55 -4.91 3.99
CA LEU A 42 -3.17 -5.39 4.05
C LEU A 42 -3.10 -6.79 4.63
N LYS A 43 -3.82 -7.02 5.71
CA LYS A 43 -3.82 -8.32 6.39
C LYS A 43 -4.41 -9.43 5.53
N SER A 44 -5.48 -9.13 4.81
CA SER A 44 -6.15 -10.11 3.94
C SER A 44 -5.58 -10.12 2.51
N GLU A 45 -4.65 -9.22 2.22
CA GLU A 45 -4.01 -9.10 0.90
C GLU A 45 -5.04 -8.85 -0.22
N THR A 46 -6.04 -8.02 0.09
CA THR A 46 -7.12 -7.70 -0.85
C THR A 46 -6.99 -6.32 -1.48
N LEU A 47 -5.84 -5.68 -1.34
CA LEU A 47 -5.58 -4.39 -1.99
C LEU A 47 -5.63 -4.54 -3.50
N THR A 48 -6.26 -3.57 -4.16
CA THR A 48 -6.25 -3.54 -5.62
C THR A 48 -4.88 -3.08 -6.10
N TYR A 49 -4.57 -3.38 -7.35
CA TYR A 49 -3.32 -2.93 -7.97
C TYR A 49 -3.20 -1.40 -7.91
N LYS A 50 -4.31 -0.71 -8.15
CA LYS A 50 -4.35 0.75 -8.12
C LYS A 50 -3.98 1.30 -6.75
N GLU A 51 -4.52 0.70 -5.70
CA GLU A 51 -4.20 1.09 -4.33
C GLU A 51 -2.73 0.81 -4.01
N LEU A 52 -2.25 -0.35 -4.39
CA LEU A 52 -0.88 -0.75 -4.15
C LEU A 52 0.10 0.16 -4.88
N LYS A 53 -0.21 0.53 -6.12
CA LYS A 53 0.59 1.46 -6.89
C LYS A 53 0.65 2.83 -6.25
N CYS A 54 -0.47 3.32 -5.71
CA CYS A 54 -0.50 4.57 -4.99
C CYS A 54 0.41 4.54 -3.77
N ILE A 55 0.38 3.45 -3.02
CA ILE A 55 1.23 3.29 -1.84
C ILE A 55 2.71 3.33 -2.26
N ALA A 56 3.05 2.63 -3.33
CA ALA A 56 4.41 2.62 -3.84
C ALA A 56 4.86 4.01 -4.28
N ASP A 57 4.00 4.75 -4.98
CA ASP A 57 4.30 6.12 -5.42
C ASP A 57 4.55 7.05 -4.22
N ILE A 58 3.73 6.92 -3.17
CA ILE A 58 3.89 7.73 -1.96
C ILE A 58 5.23 7.43 -1.30
N ALA A 59 5.64 6.18 -1.30
CA ALA A 59 6.90 5.74 -0.70
C ALA A 59 8.12 5.91 -1.63
N GLY A 60 7.89 6.32 -2.88
CA GLY A 60 8.97 6.50 -3.84
C GLY A 60 9.49 5.21 -4.45
N TYR A 61 8.67 4.18 -4.50
CA TYR A 61 9.01 2.90 -5.13
C TYR A 61 8.20 2.70 -6.40
N ASP A 62 8.77 1.95 -7.33
CA ASP A 62 8.07 1.52 -8.52
C ASP A 62 7.58 0.09 -8.34
N ILE A 63 6.41 -0.20 -8.87
CA ILE A 63 5.87 -1.56 -8.88
C ILE A 63 5.99 -2.09 -10.29
N GLU A 64 6.68 -3.21 -10.43
CA GLU A 64 6.81 -3.90 -11.71
C GLU A 64 6.11 -5.25 -11.63
N PHE A 65 5.38 -5.58 -12.69
CA PHE A 65 4.82 -6.91 -12.83
C PHE A 65 5.85 -7.78 -13.53
N VAL A 66 6.27 -8.83 -12.83
CA VAL A 66 7.16 -9.83 -13.41
C VAL A 66 6.31 -11.05 -13.74
N GLU A 67 6.35 -11.46 -15.00
CA GLU A 67 5.62 -12.63 -15.41
C GLU A 67 6.24 -13.87 -14.77
N ARG A 68 5.38 -14.66 -14.13
CA ARG A 68 5.82 -15.93 -13.56
C ARG A 68 5.90 -16.98 -14.65
N LYS A 69 7.04 -17.61 -14.74
CA LYS A 69 7.17 -18.84 -15.52
C LYS A 69 6.74 -20.01 -14.64
N ILE A 70 5.71 -20.66 -15.08
CA ILE A 70 5.20 -21.83 -14.37
C ILE A 70 5.65 -23.06 -15.10
#